data_61fef66c85e36844a54882fcdf464410
#
_entry.id   61fef66c85e36844a54882fcdf464410
#
_cell.length_a   1.000
_cell.length_b   1.000
_cell.length_c   1.000
_cell.angle_alpha   90.00
_cell.angle_beta   90.00
_cell.angle_gamma   90.00
#
_symmetry.space_group_name_H-M   'P 1'
#
loop_
_entity.id
_entity.type
_entity.pdbx_description
1 polymer ?
#
loop_
_entity_poly.entity_id
_entity_poly.type
_entity_poly.pdbx_seq_one_letter_code
_entity_poly.pdbx_strand_id
1 'polypeptide(L)'
;MGEMTKQWIVRVQGKEYGPADIETLREWKTEGRLLAGNEARRADVDLWSTVADIPGLFDAGTLDVASGDGLTQPPLQRRSFAQILAETFRIYRNGFFQFLSLTLLVVLPSACGQLATAWVQTGSNVNFDLQTLTVGAFAFCMTVLTMVLWPVYIAAIQILTAERLAGRRIGFVAALNEAVKFWPRVAALCIFVYGVFALLTIFALAIAVMIVAGGSSLLLIFFALALLVIQIWMFGRFFINVLFWQQFAVLENASVVDSLRESRNLARSGRDLPWFQRPLWRGAFIVSIWAAFVLAITLGPEWTTLQHYFNELTTTQDPQALLQKLTETQQAHGFDVPSFGLNLLQRILQPVLGIAFVVLYFDSKLGGESDGLEG
;
A
#
# COMPACT_ATOMS: atom_id res chain seq x y z
N MET A 1 53.20 30.59 -21.02
CA MET A 1 51.83 30.91 -20.55
C MET A 1 51.56 29.90 -19.46
N GLY A 2 51.72 30.32 -18.18
CA GLY A 2 51.47 29.41 -17.04
C GLY A 2 49.99 29.11 -16.92
N GLU A 3 49.63 27.83 -16.81
CA GLU A 3 48.32 27.42 -16.41
C GLU A 3 48.03 27.98 -15.01
N MET A 4 47.09 28.91 -14.91
CA MET A 4 46.62 29.38 -13.62
C MET A 4 45.94 28.20 -12.93
N THR A 5 46.63 27.62 -11.96
CA THR A 5 46.09 26.55 -11.10
C THR A 5 44.83 27.10 -10.44
N LYS A 6 43.68 26.47 -10.71
CA LYS A 6 42.39 26.82 -10.12
C LYS A 6 42.47 26.53 -8.65
N GLN A 7 42.32 27.54 -7.80
CA GLN A 7 42.32 27.41 -6.33
C GLN A 7 40.90 27.41 -5.79
N TRP A 8 40.68 26.61 -4.74
CA TRP A 8 39.39 26.42 -4.13
C TRP A 8 39.43 26.70 -2.62
N ILE A 9 38.36 27.28 -2.10
CA ILE A 9 38.10 27.47 -0.69
C ILE A 9 36.98 26.53 -0.28
N VAL A 10 37.19 25.73 0.75
CA VAL A 10 36.23 24.72 1.20
C VAL A 10 35.75 25.07 2.60
N ARG A 11 34.44 24.90 2.85
CA ARG A 11 33.85 25.09 4.17
C ARG A 11 33.50 23.75 4.81
N VAL A 12 34.10 23.45 5.96
CA VAL A 12 33.86 22.23 6.73
C VAL A 12 33.46 22.65 8.16
N GLN A 13 32.30 22.21 8.60
CA GLN A 13 31.72 22.55 9.93
C GLN A 13 31.73 24.07 10.23
N GLY A 14 31.42 24.88 9.22
CA GLY A 14 31.33 26.33 9.37
C GLY A 14 32.66 27.09 9.32
N LYS A 15 33.81 26.42 9.20
CA LYS A 15 35.15 27.01 9.02
C LYS A 15 35.59 26.92 7.59
N GLU A 16 36.18 28.02 7.07
CA GLU A 16 36.73 28.06 5.72
C GLU A 16 38.21 27.67 5.73
N TYR A 17 38.59 26.82 4.77
CA TYR A 17 39.91 26.30 4.55
C TYR A 17 40.34 26.56 3.10
N GLY A 18 41.54 27.01 2.89
CA GLY A 18 42.10 27.32 1.58
C GLY A 18 42.67 28.74 1.49
N PRO A 19 43.07 29.20 0.29
CA PRO A 19 42.89 28.54 -0.99
C PRO A 19 43.78 27.30 -1.20
N ALA A 20 43.21 26.23 -1.72
CA ALA A 20 43.89 24.95 -1.95
C ALA A 20 43.76 24.56 -3.46
N ASP A 21 44.76 23.90 -3.97
CA ASP A 21 44.71 23.32 -5.30
C ASP A 21 44.02 21.95 -5.32
N ILE A 22 43.77 21.40 -6.48
CA ILE A 22 43.04 20.14 -6.61
C ILE A 22 43.78 18.95 -6.02
N GLU A 23 45.12 19.00 -5.95
CA GLU A 23 45.96 17.93 -5.40
C GLU A 23 45.83 17.91 -3.88
N THR A 24 45.91 19.06 -3.23
CA THR A 24 45.68 19.22 -1.79
C THR A 24 44.22 18.79 -1.41
N LEU A 25 43.23 19.10 -2.25
CA LEU A 25 41.86 18.64 -2.01
C LEU A 25 41.75 17.12 -2.13
N ARG A 26 42.49 16.47 -3.02
CA ARG A 26 42.57 14.99 -3.10
C ARG A 26 43.17 14.37 -1.85
N GLU A 27 44.24 14.98 -1.31
CA GLU A 27 44.83 14.53 -0.03
C GLU A 27 43.80 14.62 1.11
N TRP A 28 43.09 15.75 1.24
CA TRP A 28 42.06 15.93 2.26
C TRP A 28 40.90 14.95 2.09
N LYS A 29 40.57 14.58 0.86
CA LYS A 29 39.59 13.52 0.55
C LYS A 29 40.11 12.16 1.03
N THR A 30 41.33 11.77 0.72
CA THR A 30 41.92 10.49 1.14
C THR A 30 42.08 10.37 2.67
N GLU A 31 42.33 11.48 3.35
CA GLU A 31 42.37 11.56 4.81
C GLU A 31 40.97 11.56 5.47
N GLY A 32 39.87 11.55 4.67
CA GLY A 32 38.53 11.60 5.18
C GLY A 32 38.11 12.95 5.76
N ARG A 33 38.89 13.99 5.56
CA ARG A 33 38.66 15.36 6.07
C ARG A 33 37.67 16.13 5.16
N LEU A 34 37.55 15.71 3.90
CA LEU A 34 36.73 16.36 2.88
C LEU A 34 35.65 15.41 2.41
N LEU A 35 34.38 15.77 2.60
CA LEU A 35 33.22 14.99 2.17
C LEU A 35 32.58 15.64 0.95
N ALA A 36 31.95 14.83 0.11
CA ALA A 36 31.26 15.28 -1.12
C ALA A 36 30.20 16.37 -0.86
N GLY A 37 29.53 16.32 0.29
CA GLY A 37 28.52 17.30 0.69
C GLY A 37 29.05 18.58 1.35
N ASN A 38 30.36 18.78 1.49
CA ASN A 38 30.90 20.02 2.00
C ASN A 38 30.74 21.14 0.97
N GLU A 39 30.66 22.39 1.43
CA GLU A 39 30.57 23.55 0.54
C GLU A 39 31.94 23.93 0.02
N ALA A 40 32.05 24.28 -1.27
CA ALA A 40 33.26 24.77 -1.90
C ALA A 40 32.95 25.93 -2.84
N ARG A 41 33.90 26.86 -2.94
CA ARG A 41 33.88 27.94 -3.94
C ARG A 41 35.25 28.09 -4.58
N ARG A 42 35.29 28.56 -5.82
CA ARG A 42 36.56 28.99 -6.43
C ARG A 42 37.04 30.28 -5.80
N ALA A 43 38.34 30.41 -5.63
CA ALA A 43 38.90 31.63 -5.02
C ALA A 43 38.65 32.92 -5.84
N ASP A 44 38.37 32.79 -7.14
CA ASP A 44 38.07 33.88 -8.08
C ASP A 44 36.57 34.15 -8.27
N VAL A 45 35.67 33.30 -7.69
CA VAL A 45 34.20 33.43 -7.86
C VAL A 45 33.54 33.31 -6.51
N ASP A 46 32.63 34.21 -6.20
CA ASP A 46 31.92 34.20 -4.89
C ASP A 46 30.59 33.41 -4.95
N LEU A 47 30.63 32.26 -5.63
CA LEU A 47 29.49 31.35 -5.73
C LEU A 47 29.85 30.03 -5.02
N TRP A 48 29.10 29.70 -3.97
CA TRP A 48 29.26 28.43 -3.26
C TRP A 48 28.57 27.31 -4.01
N SER A 49 29.26 26.17 -4.18
CA SER A 49 28.78 24.92 -4.74
C SER A 49 29.16 23.78 -3.80
N THR A 50 28.83 22.54 -4.15
CA THR A 50 29.28 21.37 -3.37
C THR A 50 30.65 20.90 -3.82
N VAL A 51 31.42 20.32 -2.91
CA VAL A 51 32.73 19.72 -3.24
C VAL A 51 32.60 18.64 -4.30
N ALA A 52 31.43 17.97 -4.37
CA ALA A 52 31.10 17.00 -5.41
C ALA A 52 31.12 17.59 -6.84
N ASP A 53 30.83 18.88 -6.97
CA ASP A 53 30.79 19.57 -8.27
C ASP A 53 32.16 20.01 -8.79
N ILE A 54 33.23 19.78 -8.03
CA ILE A 54 34.61 20.12 -8.45
C ILE A 54 35.08 19.08 -9.48
N PRO A 55 35.29 19.48 -10.76
CA PRO A 55 35.75 18.56 -11.81
C PRO A 55 37.07 17.89 -11.47
N GLY A 56 37.15 16.56 -11.52
CA GLY A 56 38.37 15.80 -11.30
C GLY A 56 38.67 15.51 -9.81
N LEU A 57 37.84 15.93 -8.85
CA LEU A 57 37.99 15.60 -7.45
C LEU A 57 37.14 14.39 -7.02
N PHE A 58 35.91 14.32 -7.53
CA PHE A 58 35.01 13.20 -7.41
C PHE A 58 34.59 12.78 -8.82
N ASP A 59 35.50 12.13 -9.57
CA ASP A 59 35.15 11.59 -10.88
C ASP A 59 34.03 10.58 -10.75
N ALA A 60 33.03 10.70 -11.58
CA ALA A 60 31.89 9.78 -11.66
C ALA A 60 32.28 8.32 -12.04
N GLY A 61 33.57 8.01 -12.06
CA GLY A 61 34.10 6.73 -12.51
C GLY A 61 34.92 5.93 -11.51
N THR A 62 35.27 6.46 -10.31
CA THR A 62 36.05 5.71 -9.31
C THR A 62 35.52 5.92 -7.92
N LEU A 63 34.36 5.36 -7.66
CA LEU A 63 34.03 4.90 -6.31
C LEU A 63 34.82 3.60 -6.10
N ASP A 64 36.07 3.73 -5.61
CA ASP A 64 36.83 2.60 -5.12
C ASP A 64 36.07 1.93 -4.00
N VAL A 65 35.61 0.73 -4.34
CA VAL A 65 35.04 -0.25 -3.44
C VAL A 65 36.14 -0.74 -2.50
N ALA A 66 36.29 -0.10 -1.36
CA ALA A 66 37.01 -0.69 -0.25
C ALA A 66 36.09 -0.74 0.96
N SER A 67 35.71 -1.96 1.28
CA SER A 67 35.15 -2.45 2.54
C SER A 67 33.62 -2.49 2.67
N GLY A 68 33.08 -3.68 2.47
CA GLY A 68 31.99 -4.22 3.25
C GLY A 68 30.60 -3.93 2.72
N ASP A 69 30.03 -4.93 2.10
CA ASP A 69 28.63 -5.04 1.67
C ASP A 69 28.18 -4.04 0.59
N GLY A 70 28.64 -4.31 -0.62
CA GLY A 70 28.25 -3.64 -1.83
C GLY A 70 26.75 -3.76 -2.11
N LEU A 71 26.05 -2.69 -1.77
CA LEU A 71 24.85 -2.36 -2.50
C LEU A 71 25.30 -1.66 -3.80
N THR A 72 25.90 -2.41 -4.72
CA THR A 72 25.86 -2.08 -6.13
C THR A 72 24.39 -1.83 -6.44
N GLN A 73 24.02 -0.57 -6.69
CA GLN A 73 22.77 -0.32 -7.41
C GLN A 73 22.90 -1.10 -8.70
N PRO A 74 22.16 -2.18 -8.90
CA PRO A 74 22.18 -2.84 -10.20
C PRO A 74 21.74 -1.80 -11.23
N PRO A 75 22.28 -1.84 -12.47
CA PRO A 75 21.80 -1.01 -13.54
C PRO A 75 20.27 -1.06 -13.51
N LEU A 76 19.59 0.00 -13.89
CA LEU A 76 18.14 0.25 -13.88
C LEU A 76 17.28 -0.93 -14.43
N GLN A 77 17.59 -2.12 -14.03
CA GLN A 77 16.95 -3.35 -14.43
C GLN A 77 15.70 -3.54 -13.60
N ARG A 78 14.55 -3.56 -14.25
CA ARG A 78 13.25 -3.82 -13.60
C ARG A 78 13.35 -5.07 -12.73
N ARG A 79 12.91 -4.96 -11.50
CA ARG A 79 12.90 -6.06 -10.54
C ARG A 79 11.98 -7.19 -11.03
N SER A 80 12.38 -8.43 -10.84
CA SER A 80 11.48 -9.56 -11.07
C SER A 80 10.34 -9.56 -10.04
N PHE A 81 9.23 -10.23 -10.35
CA PHE A 81 8.10 -10.33 -9.41
C PHE A 81 8.52 -10.93 -8.05
N ALA A 82 9.38 -11.96 -8.07
CA ALA A 82 9.92 -12.55 -6.84
C ALA A 82 10.78 -11.56 -6.03
N GLN A 83 11.54 -10.71 -6.70
CA GLN A 83 12.34 -9.66 -6.03
C GLN A 83 11.45 -8.60 -5.40
N ILE A 84 10.33 -8.22 -6.04
CA ILE A 84 9.33 -7.30 -5.45
C ILE A 84 8.77 -7.89 -4.15
N LEU A 85 8.38 -9.16 -4.16
CA LEU A 85 7.87 -9.84 -2.97
C LEU A 85 8.95 -9.95 -1.88
N ALA A 86 10.16 -10.38 -2.24
CA ALA A 86 11.27 -10.49 -1.29
C ALA A 86 11.59 -9.14 -0.63
N GLU A 87 11.62 -8.06 -1.41
CA GLU A 87 11.84 -6.70 -0.92
C GLU A 87 10.70 -6.25 0.01
N THR A 88 9.46 -6.55 -0.36
CA THR A 88 8.28 -6.28 0.46
C THR A 88 8.40 -6.93 1.84
N PHE A 89 8.76 -8.21 1.89
CA PHE A 89 8.96 -8.91 3.16
C PHE A 89 10.17 -8.38 3.93
N ARG A 90 11.25 -8.01 3.26
CA ARG A 90 12.44 -7.40 3.88
C ARG A 90 12.08 -6.08 4.57
N ILE A 91 11.35 -5.20 3.88
CA ILE A 91 10.91 -3.91 4.43
C ILE A 91 9.96 -4.13 5.61
N TYR A 92 8.98 -5.03 5.47
CA TYR A 92 8.04 -5.35 6.53
C TYR A 92 8.76 -5.90 7.77
N ARG A 93 9.66 -6.86 7.62
CA ARG A 93 10.43 -7.44 8.72
C ARG A 93 11.29 -6.38 9.43
N ASN A 94 11.99 -5.56 8.67
CA ASN A 94 12.88 -4.52 9.22
C ASN A 94 12.10 -3.37 9.89
N GLY A 95 10.83 -3.18 9.52
CA GLY A 95 9.93 -2.17 10.07
C GLY A 95 8.81 -2.72 10.92
N PHE A 96 8.83 -3.99 11.28
CA PHE A 96 7.72 -4.70 11.87
C PHE A 96 7.03 -3.92 13.00
N PHE A 97 7.77 -3.45 14.00
CA PHE A 97 7.19 -2.71 15.12
C PHE A 97 6.50 -1.41 14.71
N GLN A 98 7.02 -0.70 13.71
CA GLN A 98 6.40 0.54 13.22
C GLN A 98 5.11 0.23 12.44
N PHE A 99 5.13 -0.78 11.56
CA PHE A 99 3.94 -1.20 10.84
C PHE A 99 2.89 -1.80 11.78
N LEU A 100 3.32 -2.58 12.77
CA LEU A 100 2.43 -3.11 13.81
C LEU A 100 1.78 -1.99 14.61
N SER A 101 2.53 -0.98 15.04
CA SER A 101 1.98 0.18 15.75
C SER A 101 0.94 0.94 14.92
N LEU A 102 1.21 1.13 13.61
CA LEU A 102 0.23 1.72 12.68
C LEU A 102 -1.02 0.85 12.57
N THR A 103 -0.86 -0.47 12.48
CA THR A 103 -1.98 -1.40 12.40
C THR A 103 -2.82 -1.38 13.68
N LEU A 104 -2.17 -1.39 14.84
CA LEU A 104 -2.86 -1.32 16.13
C LEU A 104 -3.68 -0.04 16.29
N LEU A 105 -3.22 1.09 15.75
CA LEU A 105 -3.96 2.34 15.77
C LEU A 105 -5.39 2.20 15.17
N VAL A 106 -5.55 1.36 14.15
CA VAL A 106 -6.84 1.13 13.48
C VAL A 106 -7.55 -0.10 14.02
N VAL A 107 -6.80 -1.14 14.37
CA VAL A 107 -7.35 -2.42 14.84
C VAL A 107 -7.97 -2.28 16.25
N LEU A 108 -7.35 -1.50 17.14
CA LEU A 108 -7.86 -1.35 18.52
C LEU A 108 -9.28 -0.77 18.57
N PRO A 109 -9.61 0.37 17.92
CA PRO A 109 -10.99 0.85 17.93
C PRO A 109 -11.97 -0.15 17.31
N SER A 110 -11.58 -0.78 16.19
CA SER A 110 -12.40 -1.80 15.53
C SER A 110 -12.66 -3.02 16.45
N ALA A 111 -11.63 -3.52 17.13
CA ALA A 111 -11.75 -4.64 18.06
C ALA A 111 -12.60 -4.28 19.28
N CYS A 112 -12.42 -3.08 19.86
CA CYS A 112 -13.25 -2.60 20.96
C CYS A 112 -14.73 -2.53 20.59
N GLY A 113 -15.06 -2.03 19.39
CA GLY A 113 -16.42 -1.99 18.88
C GLY A 113 -17.02 -3.39 18.71
N GLN A 114 -16.27 -4.34 18.14
CA GLN A 114 -16.71 -5.73 17.97
C GLN A 114 -16.91 -6.45 19.31
N LEU A 115 -15.99 -6.29 20.24
CA LEU A 115 -16.12 -6.89 21.59
C LEU A 115 -17.33 -6.34 22.34
N ALA A 116 -17.58 -5.02 22.24
CA ALA A 116 -18.74 -4.41 22.86
C ALA A 116 -20.06 -4.97 22.31
N THR A 117 -20.18 -5.14 20.99
CA THR A 117 -21.36 -5.72 20.36
C THR A 117 -21.52 -7.21 20.70
N ALA A 118 -20.43 -7.98 20.72
CA ALA A 118 -20.46 -9.39 21.11
C ALA A 118 -20.94 -9.58 22.55
N TRP A 119 -20.53 -8.69 23.47
CA TRP A 119 -20.97 -8.73 24.87
C TRP A 119 -22.48 -8.59 25.03
N VAL A 120 -23.14 -7.74 24.24
CA VAL A 120 -24.61 -7.54 24.29
C VAL A 120 -25.33 -8.73 23.65
N GLN A 121 -24.80 -9.31 22.57
CA GLN A 121 -25.44 -10.44 21.88
C GLN A 121 -25.44 -11.72 22.70
N THR A 122 -24.53 -11.89 23.67
CA THR A 122 -24.53 -13.05 24.61
C THR A 122 -25.61 -12.95 25.67
N GLY A 123 -26.22 -11.77 25.88
CA GLY A 123 -27.41 -11.61 26.76
C GLY A 123 -28.68 -11.99 25.98
N SER A 124 -29.34 -13.05 26.40
CA SER A 124 -30.43 -13.78 25.74
C SER A 124 -31.75 -13.02 25.44
N ASN A 125 -31.79 -11.71 25.61
CA ASN A 125 -32.96 -10.88 25.25
C ASN A 125 -32.46 -9.53 24.72
N VAL A 126 -32.56 -9.33 23.41
CA VAL A 126 -32.38 -8.02 22.79
C VAL A 126 -33.62 -7.16 23.10
N ASN A 127 -33.75 -6.76 24.35
CA ASN A 127 -34.69 -5.71 24.72
C ASN A 127 -33.98 -4.38 24.40
N PHE A 128 -34.74 -3.41 23.85
CA PHE A 128 -34.29 -2.01 23.69
C PHE A 128 -34.14 -1.39 25.10
N ASP A 129 -33.12 -1.84 25.80
CA ASP A 129 -32.75 -1.33 27.13
C ASP A 129 -31.64 -0.26 26.93
N LEU A 130 -31.51 0.59 27.93
CA LEU A 130 -30.49 1.64 27.99
C LEU A 130 -29.07 1.07 27.75
N GLN A 131 -28.81 -0.15 28.21
CA GLN A 131 -27.55 -0.87 28.01
C GLN A 131 -27.29 -1.15 26.55
N THR A 132 -28.25 -1.64 25.78
CA THR A 132 -28.14 -1.90 24.33
C THR A 132 -27.89 -0.60 23.56
N LEU A 133 -28.55 0.48 23.95
CA LEU A 133 -28.36 1.80 23.34
C LEU A 133 -26.94 2.34 23.59
N THR A 134 -26.44 2.23 24.82
CA THR A 134 -25.09 2.74 25.17
C THR A 134 -23.98 1.95 24.48
N VAL A 135 -24.10 0.62 24.40
CA VAL A 135 -23.14 -0.21 23.69
C VAL A 135 -23.21 0.01 22.19
N GLY A 136 -24.42 0.18 21.62
CA GLY A 136 -24.59 0.54 20.22
C GLY A 136 -23.94 1.89 19.88
N ALA A 137 -24.15 2.90 20.73
CA ALA A 137 -23.52 4.20 20.57
C ALA A 137 -21.98 4.11 20.67
N PHE A 138 -21.47 3.35 21.62
CA PHE A 138 -20.02 3.11 21.75
C PHE A 138 -19.45 2.42 20.51
N ALA A 139 -20.08 1.33 20.04
CA ALA A 139 -19.66 0.62 18.83
C ALA A 139 -19.70 1.52 17.60
N PHE A 140 -20.72 2.36 17.48
CA PHE A 140 -20.82 3.37 16.42
C PHE A 140 -19.66 4.37 16.50
N CYS A 141 -19.34 4.94 17.67
CA CYS A 141 -18.21 5.85 17.86
C CYS A 141 -16.88 5.19 17.46
N MET A 142 -16.67 3.91 17.86
CA MET A 142 -15.46 3.16 17.50
C MET A 142 -15.37 2.90 15.98
N THR A 143 -16.50 2.65 15.32
CA THR A 143 -16.57 2.49 13.86
C THR A 143 -16.22 3.81 13.15
N VAL A 144 -16.80 4.93 13.60
CA VAL A 144 -16.48 6.26 13.06
C VAL A 144 -15.01 6.60 13.27
N LEU A 145 -14.46 6.33 14.46
CA LEU A 145 -13.04 6.53 14.74
C LEU A 145 -12.16 5.70 13.80
N THR A 146 -12.51 4.44 13.58
CA THR A 146 -11.80 3.57 12.63
C THR A 146 -11.84 4.16 11.22
N MET A 147 -13.00 4.64 10.76
CA MET A 147 -13.14 5.27 9.44
C MET A 147 -12.30 6.55 9.29
N VAL A 148 -12.21 7.35 10.36
CA VAL A 148 -11.38 8.59 10.37
C VAL A 148 -9.89 8.25 10.36
N LEU A 149 -9.47 7.21 11.08
CA LEU A 149 -8.07 6.80 11.15
C LEU A 149 -7.59 6.03 9.91
N TRP A 150 -8.50 5.43 9.15
CA TRP A 150 -8.18 4.62 7.97
C TRP A 150 -7.37 5.36 6.90
N PRO A 151 -7.73 6.60 6.46
CA PRO A 151 -6.92 7.37 5.52
C PRO A 151 -5.53 7.69 6.04
N VAL A 152 -5.40 8.00 7.34
CA VAL A 152 -4.10 8.26 7.98
C VAL A 152 -3.22 7.02 7.95
N TYR A 153 -3.79 5.86 8.26
CA TYR A 153 -3.12 4.57 8.20
C TYR A 153 -2.57 4.27 6.79
N ILE A 154 -3.40 4.45 5.76
CA ILE A 154 -2.99 4.27 4.36
C ILE A 154 -1.82 5.20 4.03
N ALA A 155 -1.93 6.50 4.32
CA ALA A 155 -0.89 7.49 4.03
C ALA A 155 0.42 7.17 4.79
N ALA A 156 0.32 6.81 6.07
CA ALA A 156 1.49 6.49 6.89
C ALA A 156 2.26 5.25 6.37
N ILE A 157 1.57 4.22 5.89
CA ILE A 157 2.23 3.06 5.26
C ILE A 157 2.99 3.49 4.00
N GLN A 158 2.41 4.34 3.14
CA GLN A 158 3.06 4.81 1.92
C GLN A 158 4.33 5.58 2.25
N ILE A 159 4.26 6.56 3.17
CA ILE A 159 5.39 7.38 3.61
C ILE A 159 6.48 6.52 4.24
N LEU A 160 6.13 5.68 5.22
CA LEU A 160 7.08 4.83 5.92
C LEU A 160 7.81 3.88 4.97
N THR A 161 7.10 3.33 3.98
CA THR A 161 7.67 2.43 2.98
C THR A 161 8.61 3.18 2.04
N ALA A 162 8.20 4.36 1.53
CA ALA A 162 9.01 5.17 0.63
C ALA A 162 10.31 5.63 1.29
N GLU A 163 10.24 6.10 2.55
CA GLU A 163 11.43 6.51 3.31
C GLU A 163 12.41 5.34 3.54
N ARG A 164 11.88 4.14 3.81
CA ARG A 164 12.72 2.95 3.96
C ARG A 164 13.36 2.49 2.65
N LEU A 165 12.65 2.61 1.53
CA LEU A 165 13.21 2.35 0.20
C LEU A 165 14.34 3.34 -0.13
N ALA A 166 14.21 4.60 0.33
CA ALA A 166 15.24 5.63 0.20
C ALA A 166 16.38 5.47 1.23
N GLY A 167 16.40 4.39 2.03
CA GLY A 167 17.40 4.15 3.06
C GLY A 167 17.29 5.03 4.31
N ARG A 168 16.26 5.87 4.40
CA ARG A 168 16.04 6.79 5.52
C ARG A 168 15.19 6.12 6.61
N ARG A 169 15.52 6.36 7.88
CA ARG A 169 14.76 5.87 9.03
C ARG A 169 13.93 7.00 9.61
N ILE A 170 12.66 7.02 9.28
CA ILE A 170 11.70 7.94 9.91
C ILE A 170 11.07 7.28 11.14
N GLY A 171 10.85 8.05 12.21
CA GLY A 171 10.15 7.58 13.40
C GLY A 171 8.64 7.45 13.17
N PHE A 172 7.98 6.60 13.96
CA PHE A 172 6.52 6.38 13.91
C PHE A 172 5.72 7.70 14.00
N VAL A 173 6.05 8.54 14.99
CA VAL A 173 5.32 9.82 15.22
C VAL A 173 5.52 10.78 14.05
N ALA A 174 6.73 10.85 13.49
CA ALA A 174 7.01 11.71 12.33
C ALA A 174 6.26 11.25 11.09
N ALA A 175 6.19 9.94 10.84
CA ALA A 175 5.39 9.38 9.74
C ALA A 175 3.89 9.66 9.92
N LEU A 176 3.38 9.58 11.15
CA LEU A 176 1.98 9.87 11.46
C LEU A 176 1.64 11.36 11.26
N ASN A 177 2.49 12.26 11.74
CA ASN A 177 2.31 13.71 11.58
C ASN A 177 2.33 14.11 10.09
N GLU A 178 3.19 13.48 9.30
CA GLU A 178 3.22 13.72 7.86
C GLU A 178 1.95 13.17 7.19
N ALA A 179 1.52 11.96 7.57
CA ALA A 179 0.33 11.31 7.02
C ALA A 179 -0.96 12.13 7.26
N VAL A 180 -1.10 12.76 8.43
CA VAL A 180 -2.27 13.60 8.76
C VAL A 180 -2.43 14.78 7.78
N LYS A 181 -1.35 15.31 7.23
CA LYS A 181 -1.42 16.40 6.23
C LYS A 181 -2.16 15.98 4.95
N PHE A 182 -2.08 14.70 4.59
CA PHE A 182 -2.74 14.14 3.41
C PHE A 182 -4.17 13.67 3.68
N TRP A 183 -4.64 13.73 4.95
CA TRP A 183 -5.91 13.16 5.38
C TRP A 183 -7.11 13.58 4.52
N PRO A 184 -7.38 14.88 4.25
CA PRO A 184 -8.58 15.27 3.51
C PRO A 184 -8.64 14.67 2.10
N ARG A 185 -7.49 14.62 1.44
CA ARG A 185 -7.36 14.10 0.08
C ARG A 185 -7.51 12.58 0.05
N VAL A 186 -6.79 11.88 0.92
CA VAL A 186 -6.85 10.42 1.00
C VAL A 186 -8.23 9.97 1.46
N ALA A 187 -8.87 10.71 2.39
CA ALA A 187 -10.24 10.45 2.83
C ALA A 187 -11.24 10.57 1.67
N ALA A 188 -11.15 11.65 0.88
CA ALA A 188 -12.01 11.84 -0.29
C ALA A 188 -11.84 10.70 -1.31
N LEU A 189 -10.59 10.30 -1.58
CA LEU A 189 -10.30 9.17 -2.46
C LEU A 189 -10.78 7.84 -1.87
N CYS A 190 -10.63 7.60 -0.57
CA CYS A 190 -11.19 6.42 0.10
C CYS A 190 -12.70 6.35 -0.07
N ILE A 191 -13.43 7.44 0.19
CA ILE A 191 -14.88 7.49 0.02
C ILE A 191 -15.27 7.17 -1.43
N PHE A 192 -14.57 7.77 -2.39
CA PHE A 192 -14.84 7.52 -3.81
C PHE A 192 -14.53 6.06 -4.19
N VAL A 193 -13.31 5.59 -3.93
CA VAL A 193 -12.84 4.26 -4.37
C VAL A 193 -13.63 3.15 -3.66
N TYR A 194 -13.74 3.21 -2.34
CA TYR A 194 -14.47 2.19 -1.58
C TYR A 194 -15.99 2.31 -1.81
N GLY A 195 -16.51 3.52 -2.03
CA GLY A 195 -17.91 3.74 -2.39
C GLY A 195 -18.27 3.07 -3.73
N VAL A 196 -17.41 3.21 -4.75
CA VAL A 196 -17.62 2.51 -6.03
C VAL A 196 -17.51 0.99 -5.87
N PHE A 197 -16.51 0.49 -5.10
CA PHE A 197 -16.42 -0.95 -4.81
C PHE A 197 -17.66 -1.47 -4.07
N ALA A 198 -18.17 -0.72 -3.09
CA ALA A 198 -19.40 -1.08 -2.38
C ALA A 198 -20.60 -1.14 -3.33
N LEU A 199 -20.77 -0.15 -4.21
CA LEU A 199 -21.84 -0.16 -5.23
C LEU A 199 -21.72 -1.37 -6.17
N LEU A 200 -20.51 -1.67 -6.63
CA LEU A 200 -20.26 -2.86 -7.46
C LEU A 200 -20.58 -4.15 -6.70
N THR A 201 -20.26 -4.23 -5.41
CA THR A 201 -20.58 -5.40 -4.58
C THR A 201 -22.09 -5.55 -4.37
N ILE A 202 -22.79 -4.45 -4.08
CA ILE A 202 -24.27 -4.44 -3.95
C ILE A 202 -24.91 -4.89 -5.27
N PHE A 203 -24.40 -4.42 -6.40
CA PHE A 203 -24.90 -4.83 -7.70
C PHE A 203 -24.67 -6.33 -7.98
N ALA A 204 -23.48 -6.86 -7.61
CA ALA A 204 -23.19 -8.30 -7.71
C ALA A 204 -24.13 -9.13 -6.83
N LEU A 205 -24.40 -8.67 -5.60
CA LEU A 205 -25.35 -9.32 -4.70
C LEU A 205 -26.76 -9.32 -5.26
N ALA A 206 -27.21 -8.21 -5.86
CA ALA A 206 -28.53 -8.13 -6.51
C ALA A 206 -28.65 -9.12 -7.68
N ILE A 207 -27.58 -9.30 -8.48
CA ILE A 207 -27.54 -10.33 -9.53
C ILE A 207 -27.65 -11.73 -8.91
N ALA A 208 -26.91 -12.01 -7.84
CA ALA A 208 -26.96 -13.30 -7.16
C ALA A 208 -28.37 -13.61 -6.62
N VAL A 209 -29.01 -12.64 -5.97
CA VAL A 209 -30.40 -12.76 -5.50
C VAL A 209 -31.35 -13.02 -6.67
N MET A 210 -31.17 -12.32 -7.78
CA MET A 210 -32.01 -12.51 -8.99
C MET A 210 -31.85 -13.92 -9.58
N ILE A 211 -30.66 -14.51 -9.57
CA ILE A 211 -30.42 -15.89 -9.99
C ILE A 211 -31.16 -16.87 -9.08
N VAL A 212 -31.07 -16.67 -7.76
CA VAL A 212 -31.72 -17.55 -6.78
C VAL A 212 -33.24 -17.42 -6.85
N ALA A 213 -33.77 -16.20 -6.93
CA ALA A 213 -35.20 -15.94 -6.97
C ALA A 213 -35.88 -16.29 -8.34
N GLY A 214 -35.06 -16.28 -9.40
CA GLY A 214 -35.57 -16.51 -10.78
C GLY A 214 -35.96 -17.95 -11.09
N GLY A 215 -35.65 -18.90 -10.21
CA GLY A 215 -36.02 -20.31 -10.33
C GLY A 215 -35.55 -20.93 -11.67
N SER A 216 -36.44 -21.64 -12.37
CA SER A 216 -36.12 -22.36 -13.61
C SER A 216 -36.28 -21.52 -14.88
N SER A 217 -36.46 -20.20 -14.80
CA SER A 217 -36.63 -19.35 -15.99
C SER A 217 -35.29 -19.15 -16.72
N LEU A 218 -35.13 -19.83 -17.86
CA LEU A 218 -33.94 -19.72 -18.72
C LEU A 218 -33.63 -18.27 -19.11
N LEU A 219 -34.67 -17.48 -19.38
CA LEU A 219 -34.55 -16.08 -19.78
C LEU A 219 -33.90 -15.23 -18.65
N LEU A 220 -34.32 -15.44 -17.39
CA LEU A 220 -33.76 -14.76 -16.25
C LEU A 220 -32.27 -15.18 -16.00
N ILE A 221 -31.98 -16.45 -16.19
CA ILE A 221 -30.60 -16.96 -16.07
C ILE A 221 -29.69 -16.30 -17.13
N PHE A 222 -30.11 -16.26 -18.39
CA PHE A 222 -29.33 -15.59 -19.45
C PHE A 222 -29.16 -14.09 -19.20
N PHE A 223 -30.21 -13.41 -18.71
CA PHE A 223 -30.13 -12.00 -18.36
C PHE A 223 -29.17 -11.76 -17.20
N ALA A 224 -29.21 -12.59 -16.15
CA ALA A 224 -28.28 -12.52 -15.01
C ALA A 224 -26.81 -12.79 -15.41
N LEU A 225 -26.59 -13.75 -16.34
CA LEU A 225 -25.26 -14.00 -16.88
C LEU A 225 -24.75 -12.81 -17.70
N ALA A 226 -25.59 -12.16 -18.48
CA ALA A 226 -25.22 -10.95 -19.21
C ALA A 226 -24.85 -9.81 -18.26
N LEU A 227 -25.62 -9.61 -17.20
CA LEU A 227 -25.29 -8.64 -16.14
C LEU A 227 -23.98 -8.97 -15.42
N LEU A 228 -23.70 -10.24 -15.15
CA LEU A 228 -22.46 -10.70 -14.56
C LEU A 228 -21.26 -10.36 -15.43
N VAL A 229 -21.35 -10.56 -16.74
CA VAL A 229 -20.27 -10.20 -17.69
C VAL A 229 -20.01 -8.68 -17.65
N ILE A 230 -21.08 -7.88 -17.67
CA ILE A 230 -20.97 -6.42 -17.54
C ILE A 230 -20.33 -6.04 -16.21
N GLN A 231 -20.71 -6.69 -15.13
CA GLN A 231 -20.18 -6.48 -13.79
C GLN A 231 -18.64 -6.74 -13.73
N ILE A 232 -18.20 -7.87 -14.27
CA ILE A 232 -16.78 -8.23 -14.35
C ILE A 232 -16.00 -7.19 -15.17
N TRP A 233 -16.57 -6.76 -16.30
CA TRP A 233 -15.96 -5.74 -17.14
C TRP A 233 -15.84 -4.38 -16.42
N MET A 234 -16.91 -3.93 -15.75
CA MET A 234 -16.91 -2.70 -14.97
C MET A 234 -15.88 -2.76 -13.84
N PHE A 235 -15.83 -3.87 -13.09
CA PHE A 235 -14.87 -4.07 -12.03
C PHE A 235 -13.43 -4.00 -12.55
N GLY A 236 -13.10 -4.74 -13.62
CA GLY A 236 -11.77 -4.72 -14.23
C GLY A 236 -11.37 -3.34 -14.73
N ARG A 237 -12.31 -2.62 -15.37
CA ARG A 237 -12.06 -1.26 -15.87
C ARG A 237 -11.83 -0.26 -14.73
N PHE A 238 -12.59 -0.37 -13.64
CA PHE A 238 -12.39 0.47 -12.46
C PHE A 238 -11.08 0.14 -11.74
N PHE A 239 -10.79 -1.14 -11.57
CA PHE A 239 -9.55 -1.61 -10.94
C PHE A 239 -8.30 -1.04 -11.61
N ILE A 240 -8.24 -1.01 -12.95
CA ILE A 240 -7.12 -0.41 -13.70
C ILE A 240 -6.94 1.07 -13.35
N ASN A 241 -8.03 1.81 -13.17
CA ASN A 241 -7.97 3.24 -12.89
C ASN A 241 -7.49 3.55 -11.46
N VAL A 242 -7.71 2.62 -10.52
CA VAL A 242 -7.44 2.86 -9.09
C VAL A 242 -6.23 2.07 -8.57
N LEU A 243 -5.43 1.43 -9.42
CA LEU A 243 -4.37 0.53 -8.98
C LEU A 243 -3.30 1.23 -8.13
N PHE A 244 -2.90 2.45 -8.50
CA PHE A 244 -1.83 3.23 -7.89
C PHE A 244 -2.30 4.57 -7.28
N TRP A 245 -3.62 4.75 -7.06
CA TRP A 245 -4.14 6.03 -6.59
C TRP A 245 -3.54 6.51 -5.26
N GLN A 246 -3.24 5.57 -4.35
CA GLN A 246 -2.68 5.86 -3.04
C GLN A 246 -1.28 6.46 -3.15
N GLN A 247 -0.44 5.91 -4.04
CA GLN A 247 0.92 6.34 -4.27
C GLN A 247 0.96 7.77 -4.84
N PHE A 248 0.15 8.05 -5.85
CA PHE A 248 0.07 9.40 -6.43
C PHE A 248 -0.50 10.42 -5.44
N ALA A 249 -1.52 10.07 -4.67
CA ALA A 249 -2.12 10.96 -3.69
C ALA A 249 -1.16 11.35 -2.56
N VAL A 250 -0.31 10.41 -2.10
CA VAL A 250 0.55 10.61 -0.94
C VAL A 250 1.98 10.97 -1.33
N LEU A 251 2.60 10.22 -2.25
CA LEU A 251 4.02 10.39 -2.57
C LEU A 251 4.27 11.55 -3.56
N GLU A 252 3.34 11.79 -4.49
CA GLU A 252 3.45 12.88 -5.47
C GLU A 252 2.59 14.10 -5.12
N ASN A 253 1.89 14.07 -4.01
CA ASN A 253 1.01 15.17 -3.60
C ASN A 253 -0.01 15.57 -4.67
N ALA A 254 -0.41 14.62 -5.55
CA ALA A 254 -1.33 14.86 -6.64
C ALA A 254 -2.76 15.14 -6.15
N SER A 255 -3.54 15.94 -6.89
CA SER A 255 -4.95 16.17 -6.57
C SER A 255 -5.78 14.87 -6.66
N VAL A 256 -7.02 14.89 -6.17
CA VAL A 256 -7.92 13.71 -6.21
C VAL A 256 -8.10 13.18 -7.66
N VAL A 257 -8.34 14.10 -8.60
CA VAL A 257 -8.56 13.74 -10.01
C VAL A 257 -7.26 13.30 -10.68
N ASP A 258 -6.18 14.03 -10.44
CA ASP A 258 -4.87 13.71 -11.01
C ASP A 258 -4.34 12.39 -10.49
N SER A 259 -4.55 12.06 -9.20
CA SER A 259 -4.17 10.75 -8.64
C SER A 259 -4.81 9.58 -9.38
N LEU A 260 -6.07 9.69 -9.77
CA LEU A 260 -6.77 8.66 -10.54
C LEU A 260 -6.30 8.63 -12.00
N ARG A 261 -6.04 9.81 -12.60
CA ARG A 261 -5.57 9.94 -13.97
C ARG A 261 -4.18 9.33 -14.13
N GLU A 262 -3.25 9.72 -13.25
CA GLU A 262 -1.86 9.22 -13.27
C GLU A 262 -1.78 7.74 -12.90
N SER A 263 -2.60 7.29 -11.94
CA SER A 263 -2.76 5.86 -11.62
C SER A 263 -3.12 5.04 -12.85
N ARG A 264 -4.10 5.53 -13.64
CA ARG A 264 -4.49 4.88 -14.90
C ARG A 264 -3.37 4.88 -15.94
N ASN A 265 -2.66 5.99 -16.08
CA ASN A 265 -1.56 6.14 -17.02
C ASN A 265 -0.43 5.14 -16.69
N LEU A 266 -0.01 5.10 -15.42
CA LEU A 266 1.02 4.17 -14.96
C LEU A 266 0.58 2.70 -15.08
N ALA A 267 -0.67 2.37 -14.73
CA ALA A 267 -1.17 1.02 -14.88
C ALA A 267 -1.18 0.52 -16.34
N ARG A 268 -1.29 1.44 -17.30
CA ARG A 268 -1.29 1.16 -18.74
C ARG A 268 0.06 1.33 -19.40
N SER A 269 1.07 1.77 -18.67
CA SER A 269 2.45 1.92 -19.19
C SER A 269 3.06 0.56 -19.53
N GLY A 270 4.18 0.56 -20.24
CA GLY A 270 4.92 -0.65 -20.58
C GLY A 270 4.17 -1.58 -21.55
N ARG A 271 3.47 -1.01 -22.55
CA ARG A 271 2.74 -1.82 -23.55
C ARG A 271 3.66 -2.69 -24.38
N ASP A 272 4.91 -2.29 -24.55
CA ASP A 272 5.95 -2.99 -25.32
C ASP A 272 6.55 -4.16 -24.55
N LEU A 273 6.25 -4.25 -23.25
CA LEU A 273 6.71 -5.35 -22.41
C LEU A 273 5.83 -6.60 -22.53
N PRO A 274 6.40 -7.77 -22.27
CA PRO A 274 5.62 -8.99 -22.09
C PRO A 274 4.50 -8.79 -21.05
N TRP A 275 3.35 -9.38 -21.28
CA TRP A 275 2.15 -9.15 -20.46
C TRP A 275 2.38 -9.31 -18.95
N PHE A 276 3.18 -10.32 -18.54
CA PHE A 276 3.50 -10.61 -17.13
C PHE A 276 4.44 -9.58 -16.47
N GLN A 277 5.12 -8.72 -17.27
CA GLN A 277 5.98 -7.63 -16.77
C GLN A 277 5.27 -6.29 -16.69
N ARG A 278 4.07 -6.18 -17.26
CA ARG A 278 3.27 -4.95 -17.21
C ARG A 278 2.83 -4.63 -15.78
N PRO A 279 2.88 -3.35 -15.35
CA PRO A 279 2.47 -2.95 -14.00
C PRO A 279 1.09 -3.43 -13.60
N LEU A 280 0.14 -3.41 -14.53
CA LEU A 280 -1.23 -3.88 -14.34
C LEU A 280 -1.28 -5.35 -13.89
N TRP A 281 -0.61 -6.25 -14.63
CA TRP A 281 -0.65 -7.67 -14.35
C TRP A 281 0.07 -8.01 -13.06
N ARG A 282 1.22 -7.36 -12.80
CA ARG A 282 1.95 -7.53 -11.53
C ARG A 282 1.11 -7.09 -10.34
N GLY A 283 0.43 -5.92 -10.45
CA GLY A 283 -0.50 -5.46 -9.42
C GLY A 283 -1.69 -6.39 -9.24
N ALA A 284 -2.27 -6.90 -10.33
CA ALA A 284 -3.35 -7.88 -10.29
C ALA A 284 -2.91 -9.17 -9.61
N PHE A 285 -1.71 -9.70 -9.88
CA PHE A 285 -1.16 -10.87 -9.19
C PHE A 285 -0.99 -10.65 -7.69
N ILE A 286 -0.44 -9.49 -7.28
CA ILE A 286 -0.32 -9.14 -5.85
C ILE A 286 -1.68 -9.14 -5.17
N VAL A 287 -2.69 -8.50 -5.77
CA VAL A 287 -4.06 -8.47 -5.23
C VAL A 287 -4.68 -9.87 -5.21
N SER A 288 -4.47 -10.68 -6.26
CA SER A 288 -5.01 -12.04 -6.32
C SER A 288 -4.42 -12.94 -5.24
N ILE A 289 -3.10 -12.88 -5.01
CA ILE A 289 -2.44 -13.62 -3.92
C ILE A 289 -3.02 -13.18 -2.57
N TRP A 290 -3.15 -11.87 -2.36
CA TRP A 290 -3.73 -11.33 -1.14
C TRP A 290 -5.20 -11.75 -0.96
N ALA A 291 -6.01 -11.67 -2.02
CA ALA A 291 -7.40 -12.11 -2.00
C ALA A 291 -7.53 -13.60 -1.69
N ALA A 292 -6.70 -14.44 -2.30
CA ALA A 292 -6.65 -15.87 -2.00
C ALA A 292 -6.29 -16.14 -0.53
N PHE A 293 -5.32 -15.40 0.02
CA PHE A 293 -4.95 -15.47 1.43
C PHE A 293 -6.11 -15.07 2.35
N VAL A 294 -6.79 -13.94 2.05
CA VAL A 294 -7.96 -13.47 2.81
C VAL A 294 -9.10 -14.50 2.73
N LEU A 295 -9.39 -15.03 1.53
CA LEU A 295 -10.40 -16.06 1.34
C LEU A 295 -10.07 -17.32 2.14
N ALA A 296 -8.81 -17.77 2.14
CA ALA A 296 -8.38 -18.94 2.90
C ALA A 296 -8.58 -18.74 4.42
N ILE A 297 -8.28 -17.54 4.93
CA ILE A 297 -8.51 -17.21 6.34
C ILE A 297 -10.01 -17.13 6.67
N THR A 298 -10.80 -16.54 5.80
CA THR A 298 -12.24 -16.33 6.05
C THR A 298 -13.04 -17.60 5.87
N LEU A 299 -12.78 -18.37 4.81
CA LEU A 299 -13.53 -19.59 4.50
C LEU A 299 -12.96 -20.85 5.17
N GLY A 300 -11.67 -20.84 5.54
CA GLY A 300 -11.01 -22.01 6.10
C GLY A 300 -11.69 -22.57 7.35
N PRO A 301 -11.97 -21.75 8.38
CA PRO A 301 -12.67 -22.21 9.60
C PRO A 301 -14.09 -22.68 9.33
N GLU A 302 -14.76 -22.08 8.36
CA GLU A 302 -16.16 -22.37 8.03
C GLU A 302 -16.32 -23.41 6.91
N TRP A 303 -15.22 -24.03 6.45
CA TRP A 303 -15.24 -24.94 5.29
C TRP A 303 -16.20 -26.12 5.47
N THR A 304 -16.23 -26.73 6.63
CA THR A 304 -17.14 -27.84 6.94
C THR A 304 -18.61 -27.40 6.94
N THR A 305 -18.87 -26.23 7.46
CA THR A 305 -20.19 -25.60 7.47
C THR A 305 -20.63 -25.26 6.05
N LEU A 306 -19.74 -24.69 5.24
CA LEU A 306 -19.97 -24.41 3.81
C LEU A 306 -20.24 -25.68 3.00
N GLN A 307 -19.50 -26.78 3.22
CA GLN A 307 -19.77 -28.05 2.57
C GLN A 307 -21.17 -28.59 2.95
N HIS A 308 -21.54 -28.46 4.20
CA HIS A 308 -22.89 -28.87 4.63
C HIS A 308 -23.97 -28.04 3.95
N TYR A 309 -23.80 -26.73 3.88
CA TYR A 309 -24.73 -25.85 3.15
C TYR A 309 -24.78 -26.14 1.66
N PHE A 310 -23.64 -26.44 1.02
CA PHE A 310 -23.60 -26.79 -0.40
C PHE A 310 -24.36 -28.09 -0.68
N ASN A 311 -24.23 -29.06 0.20
CA ASN A 311 -24.99 -30.32 0.10
C ASN A 311 -26.49 -30.09 0.35
N GLU A 312 -26.87 -29.27 1.33
CA GLU A 312 -28.27 -28.90 1.55
C GLU A 312 -28.86 -28.09 0.37
N LEU A 313 -28.12 -27.16 -0.21
CA LEU A 313 -28.51 -26.40 -1.42
C LEU A 313 -28.84 -27.32 -2.60
N THR A 314 -28.09 -28.41 -2.74
CA THR A 314 -28.31 -29.38 -3.84
C THR A 314 -29.45 -30.34 -3.54
N THR A 315 -29.85 -30.52 -2.26
CA THR A 315 -30.88 -31.47 -1.84
C THR A 315 -32.20 -30.80 -1.47
N THR A 316 -32.20 -29.54 -1.05
CA THR A 316 -33.41 -28.82 -0.60
C THR A 316 -33.97 -27.96 -1.72
N GLN A 317 -35.27 -28.18 -2.05
CA GLN A 317 -35.95 -27.41 -3.11
C GLN A 317 -36.53 -26.07 -2.62
N ASP A 318 -36.39 -25.73 -1.32
CA ASP A 318 -36.93 -24.51 -0.71
C ASP A 318 -35.82 -23.51 -0.32
N PRO A 319 -35.60 -22.44 -1.12
CA PRO A 319 -34.56 -21.42 -0.82
C PRO A 319 -34.86 -20.61 0.46
N GLN A 320 -36.12 -20.49 0.88
CA GLN A 320 -36.50 -19.70 2.07
C GLN A 320 -36.10 -20.41 3.36
N ALA A 321 -36.30 -21.71 3.42
CA ALA A 321 -35.87 -22.55 4.58
C ALA A 321 -34.36 -22.52 4.75
N LEU A 322 -33.61 -22.40 3.67
CA LEU A 322 -32.14 -22.30 3.66
C LEU A 322 -31.65 -20.95 4.18
N LEU A 323 -32.28 -19.83 3.78
CA LEU A 323 -31.98 -18.50 4.31
C LEU A 323 -32.26 -18.39 5.81
N GLN A 324 -33.35 -19.01 6.26
CA GLN A 324 -33.71 -19.02 7.68
C GLN A 324 -32.69 -19.81 8.51
N LYS A 325 -32.26 -20.99 8.07
CA LYS A 325 -31.21 -21.77 8.70
C LYS A 325 -29.86 -21.05 8.71
N LEU A 326 -29.49 -20.35 7.63
CA LEU A 326 -28.27 -19.53 7.59
C LEU A 326 -28.26 -18.46 8.66
N THR A 327 -29.41 -17.78 8.82
CA THR A 327 -29.56 -16.72 9.82
C THR A 327 -29.50 -17.30 11.26
N GLU A 328 -30.14 -18.44 11.50
CA GLU A 328 -30.14 -19.14 12.80
C GLU A 328 -28.72 -19.64 13.16
N THR A 329 -27.98 -20.17 12.18
CA THR A 329 -26.62 -20.67 12.42
C THR A 329 -25.65 -19.54 12.67
N GLN A 330 -25.76 -18.39 11.98
CA GLN A 330 -24.95 -17.20 12.30
C GLN A 330 -25.20 -16.66 13.71
N GLN A 331 -26.45 -16.74 14.19
CA GLN A 331 -26.78 -16.31 15.57
C GLN A 331 -26.31 -17.31 16.63
N ALA A 332 -26.17 -18.57 16.30
CA ALA A 332 -25.75 -19.63 17.25
C ALA A 332 -24.23 -19.69 17.45
N HIS A 333 -23.42 -19.09 16.54
CA HIS A 333 -21.97 -19.03 16.70
C HIS A 333 -21.60 -17.93 17.69
N GLY A 334 -21.26 -18.33 18.93
CA GLY A 334 -20.62 -17.46 19.91
C GLY A 334 -19.25 -16.97 19.45
N PHE A 335 -18.51 -16.31 20.34
CA PHE A 335 -17.16 -15.81 20.04
C PHE A 335 -16.22 -16.97 19.68
N ASP A 336 -15.88 -17.10 18.40
CA ASP A 336 -14.97 -18.10 17.88
C ASP A 336 -13.53 -17.61 17.96
N VAL A 337 -12.76 -18.15 18.91
CA VAL A 337 -11.36 -17.77 19.18
C VAL A 337 -10.44 -18.04 17.98
N PRO A 338 -10.52 -19.18 17.28
CA PRO A 338 -9.74 -19.43 16.05
C PRO A 338 -9.98 -18.39 14.97
N SER A 339 -11.22 -18.11 14.63
CA SER A 339 -11.58 -17.10 13.61
C SER A 339 -11.12 -15.70 14.02
N PHE A 340 -11.21 -15.35 15.29
CA PHE A 340 -10.68 -14.09 15.82
C PHE A 340 -9.15 -14.00 15.63
N GLY A 341 -8.43 -15.07 15.98
CA GLY A 341 -6.97 -15.13 15.82
C GLY A 341 -6.53 -14.99 14.37
N LEU A 342 -7.21 -15.67 13.43
CA LEU A 342 -6.95 -15.59 12.00
C LEU A 342 -7.25 -14.19 11.44
N ASN A 343 -8.36 -13.57 11.86
CA ASN A 343 -8.69 -12.19 11.49
C ASN A 343 -7.65 -11.20 12.02
N LEU A 344 -7.13 -11.39 13.23
CA LEU A 344 -6.06 -10.58 13.79
C LEU A 344 -4.78 -10.73 12.97
N LEU A 345 -4.41 -11.97 12.61
CA LEU A 345 -3.25 -12.25 11.74
C LEU A 345 -3.38 -11.54 10.39
N GLN A 346 -4.54 -11.62 9.75
CA GLN A 346 -4.82 -10.92 8.50
C GLN A 346 -4.60 -9.42 8.63
N ARG A 347 -5.09 -8.81 9.72
CA ARG A 347 -4.93 -7.37 9.97
C ARG A 347 -3.47 -6.98 10.21
N ILE A 348 -2.71 -7.80 10.94
CA ILE A 348 -1.27 -7.60 11.17
C ILE A 348 -0.49 -7.65 9.85
N LEU A 349 -0.86 -8.54 8.93
CA LEU A 349 -0.20 -8.68 7.63
C LEU A 349 -0.70 -7.67 6.58
N GLN A 350 -1.78 -6.94 6.84
CA GLN A 350 -2.37 -5.98 5.91
C GLN A 350 -1.37 -4.91 5.38
N PRO A 351 -0.41 -4.38 6.17
CA PRO A 351 0.61 -3.46 5.64
C PRO A 351 1.44 -4.04 4.51
N VAL A 352 1.63 -5.38 4.46
CA VAL A 352 2.39 -6.06 3.41
C VAL A 352 1.85 -5.74 2.03
N LEU A 353 0.53 -5.68 1.87
CA LEU A 353 -0.11 -5.29 0.61
C LEU A 353 0.26 -3.85 0.22
N GLY A 354 0.15 -2.91 1.16
CA GLY A 354 0.52 -1.51 0.93
C GLY A 354 1.98 -1.34 0.55
N ILE A 355 2.90 -2.05 1.24
CA ILE A 355 4.33 -2.07 0.96
C ILE A 355 4.59 -2.62 -0.45
N ALA A 356 3.95 -3.74 -0.82
CA ALA A 356 4.10 -4.34 -2.15
C ALA A 356 3.72 -3.37 -3.27
N PHE A 357 2.64 -2.61 -3.08
CA PHE A 357 2.22 -1.60 -4.05
C PHE A 357 3.18 -0.41 -4.14
N VAL A 358 3.79 0.03 -3.04
CA VAL A 358 4.82 1.08 -3.09
C VAL A 358 6.06 0.60 -3.83
N VAL A 359 6.52 -0.63 -3.56
CA VAL A 359 7.67 -1.23 -4.26
C VAL A 359 7.38 -1.36 -5.76
N LEU A 360 6.20 -1.87 -6.11
CA LEU A 360 5.75 -1.99 -7.51
C LEU A 360 5.64 -0.63 -8.20
N TYR A 361 5.15 0.40 -7.50
CA TYR A 361 5.03 1.75 -8.01
C TYR A 361 6.38 2.32 -8.41
N PHE A 362 7.40 2.26 -7.52
CA PHE A 362 8.74 2.74 -7.83
C PHE A 362 9.39 1.93 -8.97
N ASP A 363 9.23 0.61 -9.00
CA ASP A 363 9.73 -0.23 -10.07
C ASP A 363 9.09 0.11 -11.44
N SER A 364 7.78 0.43 -11.43
CA SER A 364 7.04 0.79 -12.63
C SER A 364 7.41 2.18 -13.16
N LYS A 365 7.71 3.13 -12.26
CA LYS A 365 8.08 4.51 -12.63
C LYS A 365 9.47 4.55 -13.26
N LEU A 366 10.44 3.86 -12.68
CA LEU A 366 11.79 3.74 -13.22
C LEU A 366 11.81 3.17 -14.65
N GLY A 367 10.93 2.21 -14.93
CA GLY A 367 10.84 1.63 -16.28
C GLY A 367 10.15 2.52 -17.31
N GLY A 368 9.36 3.52 -16.89
CA GLY A 368 8.73 4.47 -17.82
C GLY A 368 9.65 5.62 -18.23
N GLU A 369 10.61 5.98 -17.39
CA GLU A 369 11.61 7.02 -17.71
C GLU A 369 12.67 6.53 -18.70
N SER A 370 13.03 5.24 -18.66
CA SER A 370 13.98 4.67 -19.64
C SER A 370 13.42 4.62 -21.07
N ASP A 371 12.12 4.34 -21.21
CA ASP A 371 11.47 4.28 -22.52
C ASP A 371 11.29 5.68 -23.17
N GLY A 372 11.27 6.76 -22.35
CA GLY A 372 11.17 8.15 -22.83
C GLY A 372 12.49 8.78 -23.30
N LEU A 373 13.63 8.15 -23.01
CA LEU A 373 14.96 8.64 -23.42
C LEU A 373 15.45 8.01 -24.74
N GLU A 374 14.80 6.94 -25.21
CA GLU A 374 15.14 6.25 -26.47
C GLU A 374 14.22 6.64 -27.65
N GLY A 375 13.24 7.48 -27.48
CA GLY A 375 12.33 8.00 -28.52
C GLY A 375 12.55 9.47 -28.81
#